data_707fd4e4251497efd535828435f77948
#
_entry.id   707fd4e4251497efd535828435f77948
#
_cell.length_a   1.000
_cell.length_b   1.000
_cell.length_c   1.000
_cell.angle_alpha   90.00
_cell.angle_beta   90.00
_cell.angle_gamma   90.00
#
_symmetry.space_group_name_H-M   'P 1'
#
loop_
_entity.id
_entity.type
_entity.pdbx_description
1 polymer ?
#
loop_
_entity_poly.entity_id
_entity_poly.type
_entity_poly.pdbx_seq_one_letter_code
_entity_poly.pdbx_strand_id
1 'polypeptide(L)'
;NKTAILISQTGGGCRASNYIGFIRRALEKAGYPNVPVISINLSGLESNPGFTFTPKLIQHGLYALEFGDIFLRCLYATRPYEAVPGSANELHEKWKKKIIAFITQDKILSHKKYKQMCREIIRDFDNLPRLDIKKPRVGIVGEILVKFHPAANNYLADLLESEGAEAVVPDLTDFLLYCFYNTGFKADNLGFSQKSKRIGRLGIKFFEWLRSAAVDEFKKSKHFTPPAHIEDLAKYARDIVSEGNQTGEGWFLTGEMLELIHTGTPNIVCTQPFACLPNH
;
A
#
# COMPACT_ATOMS: atom_id res chain seq x y z
N ASN A 1 -6.56 -23.15 19.22
CA ASN A 1 -6.02 -21.78 19.11
C ASN A 1 -7.07 -20.85 18.51
N LYS A 2 -7.26 -19.67 19.14
CA LYS A 2 -8.13 -18.61 18.62
C LYS A 2 -7.34 -17.53 17.86
N THR A 3 -6.03 -17.72 17.67
CA THR A 3 -5.11 -16.76 17.07
C THR A 3 -4.30 -17.43 15.97
N ALA A 4 -4.13 -16.75 14.86
CA ALA A 4 -3.22 -17.10 13.76
C ALA A 4 -2.50 -15.84 13.30
N ILE A 5 -1.30 -15.98 12.75
CA ILE A 5 -0.59 -14.91 12.08
C ILE A 5 -0.79 -15.09 10.58
N LEU A 6 -1.08 -13.99 9.89
CA LEU A 6 -1.24 -13.95 8.44
C LEU A 6 -0.17 -13.04 7.86
N ILE A 7 0.57 -13.51 6.86
CA ILE A 7 1.60 -12.72 6.18
C ILE A 7 1.58 -12.99 4.67
N SER A 8 1.82 -11.95 3.88
CA SER A 8 2.08 -12.12 2.45
C SER A 8 3.46 -12.74 2.23
N GLN A 9 3.55 -13.68 1.29
CA GLN A 9 4.79 -14.32 0.90
C GLN A 9 5.02 -14.09 -0.59
N THR A 10 6.12 -13.41 -0.92
CA THR A 10 6.54 -13.21 -2.31
C THR A 10 7.30 -14.44 -2.80
N GLY A 11 7.34 -14.65 -4.11
CA GLY A 11 8.19 -15.68 -4.73
C GLY A 11 9.47 -15.09 -5.32
N GLY A 12 10.47 -15.93 -5.58
CA GLY A 12 11.69 -15.54 -6.26
C GLY A 12 12.79 -15.00 -5.36
N GLY A 13 13.60 -14.06 -5.84
CA GLY A 13 14.82 -13.57 -5.19
C GLY A 13 14.63 -12.61 -4.04
N CYS A 14 13.40 -12.29 -3.65
CA CYS A 14 13.08 -11.39 -2.54
C CYS A 14 13.13 -12.11 -1.19
N ARG A 15 13.72 -11.48 -0.16
CA ARG A 15 13.74 -12.02 1.22
C ARG A 15 12.36 -12.19 1.84
N ALA A 16 11.37 -11.43 1.42
CA ALA A 16 9.98 -11.57 1.86
C ALA A 16 9.41 -12.98 1.61
N SER A 17 10.00 -13.74 0.70
CA SER A 17 9.73 -15.18 0.53
C SER A 17 9.98 -16.00 1.79
N ASN A 18 10.90 -15.55 2.67
CA ASN A 18 11.31 -16.29 3.88
C ASN A 18 10.84 -15.64 5.21
N TYR A 19 10.15 -14.52 5.19
CA TYR A 19 9.65 -13.90 6.43
C TYR A 19 8.75 -14.84 7.24
N ILE A 20 7.99 -15.69 6.57
CA ILE A 20 7.15 -16.71 7.22
C ILE A 20 7.98 -17.68 8.06
N GLY A 21 9.15 -18.10 7.56
CA GLY A 21 10.09 -18.96 8.29
C GLY A 21 10.66 -18.26 9.54
N PHE A 22 10.97 -16.98 9.45
CA PHE A 22 11.42 -16.19 10.60
C PHE A 22 10.34 -16.02 11.66
N ILE A 23 9.09 -15.79 11.26
CA ILE A 23 7.96 -15.68 12.18
C ILE A 23 7.76 -17.01 12.92
N ARG A 24 7.81 -18.16 12.22
CA ARG A 24 7.68 -19.47 12.85
C ARG A 24 8.76 -19.71 13.91
N ARG A 25 10.03 -19.40 13.57
CA ARG A 25 11.15 -19.51 14.53
C ARG A 25 11.00 -18.54 15.72
N ALA A 26 10.50 -17.33 15.49
CA ALA A 26 10.25 -16.36 16.55
C ALA A 26 9.17 -16.84 17.49
N LEU A 27 8.09 -17.43 16.97
CA LEU A 27 7.02 -18.02 17.77
C LEU A 27 7.52 -19.20 18.61
N GLU A 28 8.32 -20.08 18.06
CA GLU A 28 8.96 -21.18 18.80
C GLU A 28 9.79 -20.65 19.97
N LYS A 29 10.67 -19.66 19.71
CA LYS A 29 11.50 -19.03 20.75
C LYS A 29 10.69 -18.29 21.80
N ALA A 30 9.56 -17.72 21.43
CA ALA A 30 8.64 -17.01 22.34
C ALA A 30 7.73 -17.95 23.11
N GLY A 31 7.82 -19.28 22.93
CA GLY A 31 6.98 -20.26 23.63
C GLY A 31 5.60 -20.47 23.02
N TYR A 32 5.38 -20.06 21.76
CA TYR A 32 4.10 -20.20 21.04
C TYR A 32 4.19 -21.10 19.79
N PRO A 33 4.79 -22.30 19.84
CA PRO A 33 5.05 -23.12 18.64
C PRO A 33 3.75 -23.57 17.95
N ASN A 34 2.61 -23.56 18.63
CA ASN A 34 1.32 -24.01 18.13
C ASN A 34 0.47 -22.89 17.49
N VAL A 35 0.98 -21.66 17.36
CA VAL A 35 0.29 -20.57 16.66
C VAL A 35 0.50 -20.75 15.15
N PRO A 36 -0.58 -20.96 14.37
CA PRO A 36 -0.44 -21.16 12.93
C PRO A 36 0.00 -19.86 12.24
N VAL A 37 0.90 -19.99 11.29
CA VAL A 37 1.33 -18.89 10.39
C VAL A 37 0.83 -19.21 8.99
N ILE A 38 -0.08 -18.38 8.50
CA ILE A 38 -0.77 -18.52 7.22
C ILE A 38 -0.05 -17.68 6.17
N SER A 39 0.34 -18.31 5.07
CA SER A 39 0.96 -17.66 3.91
C SER A 39 -0.10 -17.19 2.93
N ILE A 40 -0.13 -15.88 2.65
CA ILE A 40 -0.83 -15.35 1.47
C ILE A 40 0.16 -15.37 0.31
N ASN A 41 0.11 -16.38 -0.54
CA ASN A 41 0.96 -16.46 -1.72
C ASN A 41 0.14 -16.80 -2.97
N LEU A 42 0.44 -16.11 -4.07
CA LEU A 42 -0.18 -16.34 -5.38
C LEU A 42 0.60 -17.33 -6.25
N SER A 43 1.81 -17.70 -5.82
CA SER A 43 2.73 -18.58 -6.56
C SER A 43 2.65 -20.04 -6.12
N GLY A 44 1.80 -20.38 -5.16
CA GLY A 44 1.64 -21.75 -4.68
C GLY A 44 2.87 -22.28 -3.88
N LEU A 45 3.65 -21.38 -3.26
CA LEU A 45 4.84 -21.72 -2.47
C LEU A 45 4.51 -22.58 -1.25
N GLU A 46 3.39 -22.31 -0.62
CA GLU A 46 2.88 -23.05 0.53
C GLU A 46 1.37 -23.28 0.44
N SER A 47 0.91 -24.41 0.94
CA SER A 47 -0.51 -24.67 1.18
C SER A 47 -0.86 -24.36 2.62
N ASN A 48 -2.06 -23.86 2.86
CA ASN A 48 -2.56 -23.53 4.21
C ASN A 48 -3.80 -24.38 4.49
N PRO A 49 -3.62 -25.65 4.97
CA PRO A 49 -4.73 -26.52 5.26
C PRO A 49 -5.70 -25.88 6.28
N GLY A 50 -6.99 -25.87 5.98
CA GLY A 50 -8.01 -25.25 6.84
C GLY A 50 -8.20 -23.75 6.67
N PHE A 51 -7.43 -23.08 5.79
CA PHE A 51 -7.66 -21.69 5.42
C PHE A 51 -8.08 -21.56 3.95
N THR A 52 -9.20 -20.93 3.70
CA THR A 52 -9.74 -20.76 2.34
C THR A 52 -10.03 -19.29 2.04
N PHE A 53 -9.53 -18.82 0.91
CA PHE A 53 -9.89 -17.51 0.37
C PHE A 53 -11.29 -17.55 -0.22
N THR A 54 -12.28 -17.10 0.53
CA THR A 54 -13.64 -16.95 0.02
C THR A 54 -13.79 -15.64 -0.77
N PRO A 55 -14.70 -15.54 -1.75
CA PRO A 55 -14.99 -14.27 -2.43
C PRO A 55 -15.32 -13.12 -1.46
N LYS A 56 -16.01 -13.44 -0.36
CA LYS A 56 -16.31 -12.50 0.72
C LYS A 56 -15.03 -11.97 1.37
N LEU A 57 -14.14 -12.87 1.80
CA LEU A 57 -12.86 -12.48 2.43
C LEU A 57 -12.00 -11.64 1.50
N ILE A 58 -11.92 -12.02 0.22
CA ILE A 58 -11.18 -11.26 -0.80
C ILE A 58 -11.77 -9.85 -0.94
N GLN A 59 -13.10 -9.72 -1.09
CA GLN A 59 -13.73 -8.40 -1.20
C GLN A 59 -13.48 -7.52 0.03
N HIS A 60 -13.60 -8.10 1.25
CA HIS A 60 -13.36 -7.37 2.49
C HIS A 60 -11.90 -6.90 2.59
N GLY A 61 -10.95 -7.76 2.22
CA GLY A 61 -9.52 -7.44 2.19
C GLY A 61 -9.21 -6.31 1.20
N LEU A 62 -9.77 -6.37 -0.01
CA LEU A 62 -9.58 -5.33 -1.02
C LEU A 62 -10.16 -3.98 -0.58
N TYR A 63 -11.35 -3.96 0.02
CA TYR A 63 -11.93 -2.71 0.52
C TYR A 63 -11.14 -2.17 1.72
N ALA A 64 -10.63 -3.05 2.60
CA ALA A 64 -9.78 -2.64 3.71
C ALA A 64 -8.47 -2.01 3.23
N LEU A 65 -7.85 -2.58 2.18
CA LEU A 65 -6.65 -2.04 1.54
C LEU A 65 -6.88 -0.63 1.01
N GLU A 66 -7.92 -0.44 0.19
CA GLU A 66 -8.26 0.87 -0.39
C GLU A 66 -8.58 1.93 0.67
N PHE A 67 -9.31 1.56 1.74
CA PHE A 67 -9.54 2.47 2.85
C PHE A 67 -8.24 2.82 3.59
N GLY A 68 -7.30 1.87 3.68
CA GLY A 68 -5.98 2.10 4.25
C GLY A 68 -5.20 3.15 3.46
N ASP A 69 -5.16 3.01 2.12
CA ASP A 69 -4.48 3.94 1.22
C ASP A 69 -5.11 5.35 1.29
N ILE A 70 -6.46 5.44 1.31
CA ILE A 70 -7.16 6.72 1.49
C ILE A 70 -6.78 7.37 2.82
N PHE A 71 -6.72 6.60 3.93
CA PHE A 71 -6.33 7.14 5.22
C PHE A 71 -4.88 7.62 5.24
N LEU A 72 -3.97 6.82 4.69
CA LEU A 72 -2.56 7.17 4.63
C LEU A 72 -2.38 8.54 3.95
N ARG A 73 -2.98 8.67 2.78
CA ARG A 73 -2.91 9.89 1.97
C ARG A 73 -3.57 11.09 2.66
N CYS A 74 -4.79 10.92 3.18
CA CYS A 74 -5.52 12.01 3.82
C CYS A 74 -4.91 12.42 5.17
N LEU A 75 -4.56 11.45 6.02
CA LEU A 75 -4.10 11.70 7.38
C LEU A 75 -2.74 12.41 7.38
N TYR A 76 -1.75 11.87 6.66
CA TYR A 76 -0.41 12.43 6.62
C TYR A 76 -0.36 13.81 5.94
N ALA A 77 -1.21 14.05 4.94
CA ALA A 77 -1.35 15.37 4.34
C ALA A 77 -2.19 16.36 5.16
N THR A 78 -2.84 15.93 6.25
CA THR A 78 -3.67 16.82 7.09
C THR A 78 -3.02 17.14 8.42
N ARG A 79 -2.49 16.14 9.15
CA ARG A 79 -1.90 16.32 10.50
C ARG A 79 -0.92 17.51 10.60
N PRO A 80 0.03 17.68 9.66
CA PRO A 80 0.99 18.78 9.75
C PRO A 80 0.38 20.17 9.65
N TYR A 81 -0.84 20.28 9.16
CA TYR A 81 -1.52 21.54 8.85
C TYR A 81 -2.79 21.78 9.67
N GLU A 82 -3.19 20.88 10.55
CA GLU A 82 -4.44 21.01 11.31
C GLU A 82 -4.45 22.29 12.18
N ALA A 83 -5.54 23.05 12.10
CA ALA A 83 -5.70 24.27 12.90
C ALA A 83 -6.07 23.94 14.35
N VAL A 84 -6.69 22.79 14.59
CA VAL A 84 -7.02 22.26 15.92
C VAL A 84 -6.20 21.00 16.13
N PRO A 85 -5.18 21.02 17.00
CA PRO A 85 -4.32 19.88 17.24
C PRO A 85 -5.10 18.61 17.61
N GLY A 86 -4.79 17.50 16.91
CA GLY A 86 -5.45 16.21 17.11
C GLY A 86 -6.72 15.96 16.29
N SER A 87 -7.28 16.99 15.63
CA SER A 87 -8.53 16.87 14.87
C SER A 87 -8.46 15.83 13.74
N ALA A 88 -7.33 15.71 13.07
CA ALA A 88 -7.13 14.72 12.02
C ALA A 88 -7.12 13.29 12.57
N ASN A 89 -6.48 13.07 13.72
CA ASN A 89 -6.47 11.77 14.39
C ASN A 89 -7.86 11.40 14.93
N GLU A 90 -8.61 12.34 15.48
CA GLU A 90 -9.98 12.13 15.94
C GLU A 90 -10.90 11.72 14.78
N LEU A 91 -10.78 12.42 13.64
CA LEU A 91 -11.53 12.10 12.44
C LEU A 91 -11.15 10.71 11.89
N HIS A 92 -9.86 10.37 11.88
CA HIS A 92 -9.39 9.04 11.51
C HIS A 92 -10.00 7.96 12.40
N GLU A 93 -9.95 8.10 13.73
CA GLU A 93 -10.52 7.13 14.66
C GLU A 93 -12.04 6.98 14.49
N LYS A 94 -12.75 8.08 14.22
CA LYS A 94 -14.18 8.07 13.92
C LYS A 94 -14.47 7.22 12.65
N TRP A 95 -13.73 7.47 11.59
CA TRP A 95 -13.91 6.73 10.35
C TRP A 95 -13.44 5.28 10.43
N LYS A 96 -12.32 5.02 11.11
CA LYS A 96 -11.82 3.67 11.37
C LYS A 96 -12.88 2.79 12.04
N LYS A 97 -13.58 3.30 13.06
CA LYS A 97 -14.70 2.57 13.71
C LYS A 97 -15.83 2.25 12.72
N LYS A 98 -16.22 3.21 11.87
CA LYS A 98 -17.25 3.00 10.83
C LYS A 98 -16.83 1.97 9.78
N ILE A 99 -15.57 2.02 9.35
CA ILE A 99 -15.02 1.09 8.36
C ILE A 99 -14.95 -0.32 8.94
N ILE A 100 -14.44 -0.48 10.16
CA ILE A 100 -14.39 -1.77 10.83
C ILE A 100 -15.81 -2.37 10.91
N ALA A 101 -16.79 -1.58 11.35
CA ALA A 101 -18.18 -2.03 11.41
C ALA A 101 -18.76 -2.38 10.03
N PHE A 102 -18.27 -1.76 8.95
CA PHE A 102 -18.69 -2.09 7.59
C PHE A 102 -18.02 -3.36 7.07
N ILE A 103 -16.69 -3.48 7.19
CA ILE A 103 -15.93 -4.60 6.62
C ILE A 103 -16.06 -5.90 7.43
N THR A 104 -16.50 -5.86 8.68
CA THR A 104 -16.69 -7.06 9.52
C THR A 104 -18.08 -7.67 9.40
N GLN A 105 -18.95 -7.15 8.53
CA GLN A 105 -20.27 -7.75 8.30
C GLN A 105 -20.14 -9.13 7.65
N ASP A 106 -20.94 -10.09 8.14
CA ASP A 106 -20.92 -11.47 7.59
C ASP A 106 -21.74 -11.62 6.32
N LYS A 107 -21.43 -10.80 5.29
CA LYS A 107 -22.07 -10.82 3.96
C LYS A 107 -21.16 -10.20 2.92
N ILE A 108 -21.52 -10.35 1.63
CA ILE A 108 -20.93 -9.56 0.54
C ILE A 108 -21.32 -8.09 0.73
N LEU A 109 -20.33 -7.21 0.72
CA LEU A 109 -20.51 -5.79 0.99
C LEU A 109 -21.05 -5.02 -0.22
N SER A 110 -21.85 -4.00 0.05
CA SER A 110 -22.36 -3.13 -1.00
C SER A 110 -21.26 -2.25 -1.60
N HIS A 111 -20.98 -2.44 -2.89
CA HIS A 111 -20.01 -1.60 -3.61
C HIS A 111 -20.47 -0.12 -3.70
N LYS A 112 -21.78 0.13 -3.78
CA LYS A 112 -22.32 1.50 -3.71
C LYS A 112 -21.98 2.17 -2.38
N LYS A 113 -22.14 1.43 -1.26
CA LYS A 113 -21.81 1.95 0.08
C LYS A 113 -20.32 2.17 0.24
N TYR A 114 -19.50 1.24 -0.22
CA TYR A 114 -18.04 1.39 -0.27
C TYR A 114 -17.63 2.68 -0.98
N LYS A 115 -18.09 2.90 -2.23
CA LYS A 115 -17.81 4.13 -2.99
C LYS A 115 -18.25 5.40 -2.28
N GLN A 116 -19.41 5.34 -1.63
CA GLN A 116 -19.92 6.47 -0.84
C GLN A 116 -18.97 6.80 0.31
N MET A 117 -18.53 5.78 1.05
CA MET A 117 -17.61 5.96 2.18
C MET A 117 -16.26 6.51 1.74
N CYS A 118 -15.68 6.02 0.62
CA CYS A 118 -14.43 6.58 0.08
C CYS A 118 -14.55 8.10 -0.15
N ARG A 119 -15.63 8.55 -0.79
CA ARG A 119 -15.86 9.98 -1.04
C ARG A 119 -16.10 10.78 0.24
N GLU A 120 -16.87 10.24 1.16
CA GLU A 120 -17.15 10.90 2.45
C GLU A 120 -15.89 11.08 3.29
N ILE A 121 -15.00 10.08 3.34
CA ILE A 121 -13.71 10.18 4.06
C ILE A 121 -12.89 11.34 3.49
N ILE A 122 -12.67 11.34 2.18
CA ILE A 122 -11.83 12.35 1.52
C ILE A 122 -12.40 13.76 1.77
N ARG A 123 -13.71 13.94 1.63
CA ARG A 123 -14.38 15.22 1.88
C ARG A 123 -14.28 15.68 3.32
N ASP A 124 -14.47 14.77 4.27
CA ASP A 124 -14.39 15.09 5.69
C ASP A 124 -12.97 15.57 6.06
N PHE A 125 -11.92 14.93 5.52
CA PHE A 125 -10.53 15.37 5.70
C PHE A 125 -10.23 16.68 4.96
N ASP A 126 -10.73 16.86 3.74
CA ASP A 126 -10.53 18.06 2.93
C ASP A 126 -11.19 19.32 3.56
N ASN A 127 -12.23 19.11 4.35
CA ASN A 127 -12.97 20.17 5.05
C ASN A 127 -12.47 20.44 6.48
N LEU A 128 -11.46 19.71 6.97
CA LEU A 128 -10.88 20.05 8.28
C LEU A 128 -10.23 21.43 8.23
N PRO A 129 -10.41 22.25 9.27
CA PRO A 129 -9.73 23.55 9.38
C PRO A 129 -8.20 23.36 9.35
N ARG A 130 -7.53 24.13 8.49
CA ARG A 130 -6.08 24.05 8.27
C ARG A 130 -5.42 25.39 8.48
N LEU A 131 -4.17 25.34 8.94
CA LEU A 131 -3.29 26.51 8.97
C LEU A 131 -2.79 26.81 7.55
N ASP A 132 -2.72 28.09 7.20
CA ASP A 132 -2.12 28.53 5.92
C ASP A 132 -0.59 28.63 6.06
N ILE A 133 0.06 27.49 6.14
CA ILE A 133 1.52 27.35 6.25
C ILE A 133 2.02 26.39 5.17
N LYS A 134 3.30 26.52 4.82
CA LYS A 134 3.99 25.57 3.93
C LYS A 134 5.02 24.79 4.74
N LYS A 135 5.05 23.49 4.51
CA LYS A 135 6.04 22.59 5.13
C LYS A 135 6.83 21.87 4.03
N PRO A 136 8.09 21.53 4.28
CA PRO A 136 8.82 20.67 3.36
C PRO A 136 8.12 19.31 3.28
N ARG A 137 7.94 18.82 2.06
CA ARG A 137 7.37 17.49 1.80
C ARG A 137 8.48 16.48 1.63
N VAL A 138 8.34 15.34 2.31
CA VAL A 138 9.33 14.26 2.33
C VAL A 138 8.64 12.95 1.96
N GLY A 139 9.00 12.39 0.81
CA GLY A 139 8.53 11.10 0.35
C GLY A 139 9.18 9.95 1.12
N ILE A 140 8.39 9.00 1.60
CA ILE A 140 8.86 7.76 2.20
C ILE A 140 8.66 6.65 1.21
N VAL A 141 9.75 6.12 0.66
CA VAL A 141 9.76 5.00 -0.27
C VAL A 141 10.65 3.87 0.26
N GLY A 142 10.68 2.74 -0.38
CA GLY A 142 11.57 1.63 0.00
C GLY A 142 10.86 0.28 0.02
N GLU A 143 11.43 -0.66 0.77
CA GLU A 143 10.91 -2.01 0.88
C GLU A 143 9.54 -2.00 1.56
N ILE A 144 8.61 -2.72 0.99
CA ILE A 144 7.18 -2.64 1.29
C ILE A 144 6.84 -2.85 2.78
N LEU A 145 7.44 -3.83 3.46
CA LEU A 145 7.18 -4.05 4.88
C LEU A 145 7.71 -2.88 5.71
N VAL A 146 8.94 -2.46 5.45
CA VAL A 146 9.58 -1.37 6.19
C VAL A 146 8.90 -0.03 5.91
N LYS A 147 8.48 0.22 4.67
CA LYS A 147 7.75 1.45 4.28
C LYS A 147 6.44 1.61 5.06
N PHE A 148 5.64 0.54 5.17
CA PHE A 148 4.29 0.62 5.73
C PHE A 148 4.18 0.23 7.20
N HIS A 149 5.19 -0.37 7.81
CA HIS A 149 5.14 -0.81 9.21
C HIS A 149 5.87 0.18 10.13
N PRO A 150 5.16 0.99 10.93
CA PRO A 150 5.78 2.07 11.72
C PRO A 150 6.91 1.60 12.65
N ALA A 151 6.73 0.47 13.35
CA ALA A 151 7.79 -0.06 14.21
C ALA A 151 9.00 -0.58 13.43
N ALA A 152 8.85 -0.98 12.16
CA ALA A 152 9.97 -1.43 11.33
C ALA A 152 10.80 -0.27 10.77
N ASN A 153 10.22 0.93 10.66
CA ASN A 153 10.90 2.14 10.19
C ASN A 153 11.14 3.18 11.30
N ASN A 154 11.08 2.76 12.57
CA ASN A 154 11.28 3.65 13.72
C ASN A 154 10.33 4.85 13.76
N TYR A 155 9.05 4.65 13.37
CA TYR A 155 8.02 5.69 13.33
C TYR A 155 8.41 6.91 12.49
N LEU A 156 9.02 6.67 11.33
CA LEU A 156 9.61 7.70 10.47
C LEU A 156 8.64 8.82 10.09
N ALA A 157 7.37 8.52 9.80
CA ALA A 157 6.39 9.55 9.48
C ALA A 157 6.16 10.50 10.67
N ASP A 158 6.03 9.96 11.88
CA ASP A 158 5.85 10.76 13.09
C ASP A 158 7.12 11.59 13.40
N LEU A 159 8.30 11.03 13.16
CA LEU A 159 9.56 11.76 13.28
C LEU A 159 9.61 12.94 12.30
N LEU A 160 9.31 12.73 11.01
CA LEU A 160 9.29 13.81 10.02
C LEU A 160 8.30 14.92 10.38
N GLU A 161 7.12 14.55 10.86
CA GLU A 161 6.11 15.52 11.30
C GLU A 161 6.58 16.31 12.53
N SER A 162 7.25 15.65 13.49
CA SER A 162 7.82 16.32 14.67
C SER A 162 8.94 17.31 14.33
N GLU A 163 9.68 17.05 13.25
CA GLU A 163 10.70 17.94 12.68
C GLU A 163 10.10 19.03 11.77
N GLY A 164 8.78 19.09 11.64
CA GLY A 164 8.08 20.13 10.91
C GLY A 164 7.86 19.85 9.42
N ALA A 165 8.02 18.62 8.96
CA ALA A 165 7.78 18.22 7.58
C ALA A 165 6.37 17.60 7.38
N GLU A 166 5.96 17.44 6.10
CA GLU A 166 4.85 16.59 5.68
C GLU A 166 5.41 15.26 5.17
N ALA A 167 5.02 14.15 5.78
CA ALA A 167 5.35 12.82 5.27
C ALA A 167 4.42 12.44 4.11
N VAL A 168 4.98 11.98 2.99
CA VAL A 168 4.24 11.53 1.80
C VAL A 168 4.58 10.08 1.54
N VAL A 169 3.61 9.19 1.67
CA VAL A 169 3.77 7.75 1.47
C VAL A 169 2.91 7.31 0.29
N PRO A 170 3.50 6.72 -0.78
CA PRO A 170 2.74 6.13 -1.89
C PRO A 170 1.82 5.00 -1.43
N ASP A 171 0.76 4.75 -2.19
CA ASP A 171 -0.28 3.78 -1.85
C ASP A 171 0.23 2.33 -1.91
N LEU A 172 -0.29 1.46 -1.04
CA LEU A 172 0.03 0.03 -1.08
C LEU A 172 -0.57 -0.65 -2.33
N THR A 173 -1.70 -0.15 -2.80
CA THR A 173 -2.35 -0.62 -4.05
C THR A 173 -1.42 -0.47 -5.25
N ASP A 174 -0.56 0.54 -5.31
CA ASP A 174 0.38 0.74 -6.41
C ASP A 174 1.39 -0.41 -6.54
N PHE A 175 1.81 -1.02 -5.42
CA PHE A 175 2.63 -2.24 -5.45
C PHE A 175 1.89 -3.44 -6.06
N LEU A 176 0.60 -3.59 -5.81
CA LEU A 176 -0.19 -4.64 -6.46
C LEU A 176 -0.32 -4.39 -7.97
N LEU A 177 -0.55 -3.14 -8.36
CA LEU A 177 -0.57 -2.73 -9.77
C LEU A 177 0.77 -3.02 -10.46
N TYR A 178 1.90 -2.74 -9.79
CA TYR A 178 3.23 -3.10 -10.26
C TYR A 178 3.36 -4.62 -10.50
N CYS A 179 2.90 -5.46 -9.59
CA CYS A 179 2.93 -6.91 -9.75
C CYS A 179 2.16 -7.37 -10.99
N PHE A 180 1.00 -6.79 -11.25
CA PHE A 180 0.21 -7.06 -12.46
C PHE A 180 0.88 -6.51 -13.72
N TYR A 181 1.44 -5.32 -13.68
CA TYR A 181 2.14 -4.69 -14.80
C TYR A 181 3.33 -5.52 -15.28
N ASN A 182 4.11 -6.05 -14.35
CA ASN A 182 5.28 -6.90 -14.64
C ASN A 182 4.95 -8.16 -15.46
N THR A 183 3.70 -8.64 -15.41
CA THR A 183 3.30 -9.80 -16.25
C THR A 183 3.40 -9.50 -17.74
N GLY A 184 3.24 -8.23 -18.12
CA GLY A 184 3.40 -7.77 -19.50
C GLY A 184 4.85 -7.89 -19.97
N PHE A 185 5.79 -7.30 -19.23
CA PHE A 185 7.21 -7.38 -19.53
C PHE A 185 7.72 -8.83 -19.58
N LYS A 186 7.31 -9.67 -18.61
CA LYS A 186 7.68 -11.09 -18.56
C LYS A 186 7.19 -11.86 -19.79
N ALA A 187 5.98 -11.58 -20.25
CA ALA A 187 5.44 -12.25 -21.43
C ALA A 187 6.14 -11.80 -22.74
N ASP A 188 6.51 -10.52 -22.81
CA ASP A 188 7.10 -9.96 -24.03
C ASP A 188 8.60 -10.22 -24.14
N ASN A 189 9.33 -10.33 -23.01
CA ASN A 189 10.79 -10.38 -23.00
C ASN A 189 11.38 -11.67 -22.40
N LEU A 190 10.63 -12.38 -21.56
CA LEU A 190 11.14 -13.53 -20.81
C LEU A 190 10.43 -14.85 -21.15
N GLY A 191 9.64 -14.89 -22.22
CA GLY A 191 8.97 -16.11 -22.67
C GLY A 191 7.79 -16.58 -21.80
N PHE A 192 7.28 -15.74 -20.91
CA PHE A 192 6.11 -16.07 -20.12
C PHE A 192 4.83 -16.07 -20.98
N SER A 193 3.78 -16.70 -20.48
CA SER A 193 2.52 -16.85 -21.19
C SER A 193 1.83 -15.53 -21.52
N GLN A 194 1.39 -15.35 -22.76
CA GLN A 194 0.52 -14.22 -23.17
C GLN A 194 -0.82 -14.20 -22.41
N LYS A 195 -1.27 -15.36 -21.89
CA LYS A 195 -2.42 -15.42 -20.99
C LYS A 195 -2.15 -14.66 -19.69
N SER A 196 -0.94 -14.79 -19.10
CA SER A 196 -0.55 -14.04 -17.91
C SER A 196 -0.57 -12.53 -18.14
N LYS A 197 -0.12 -12.06 -19.31
CA LYS A 197 -0.21 -10.64 -19.71
C LYS A 197 -1.65 -10.13 -19.76
N ARG A 198 -2.56 -10.93 -20.33
CA ARG A 198 -4.00 -10.58 -20.37
C ARG A 198 -4.61 -10.51 -18.97
N ILE A 199 -4.28 -11.47 -18.10
CA ILE A 199 -4.72 -11.48 -16.70
C ILE A 199 -4.18 -10.25 -15.98
N GLY A 200 -2.91 -9.89 -16.16
CA GLY A 200 -2.30 -8.70 -15.58
C GLY A 200 -3.02 -7.41 -15.97
N ARG A 201 -3.33 -7.26 -17.27
CA ARG A 201 -4.13 -6.10 -17.76
C ARG A 201 -5.52 -6.03 -17.15
N LEU A 202 -6.18 -7.19 -16.98
CA LEU A 202 -7.49 -7.25 -16.31
C LEU A 202 -7.37 -6.90 -14.82
N GLY A 203 -6.29 -7.34 -14.15
CA GLY A 203 -6.00 -6.97 -12.77
C GLY A 203 -5.82 -5.47 -12.61
N ILE A 204 -5.01 -4.82 -13.46
CA ILE A 204 -4.84 -3.37 -13.45
C ILE A 204 -6.20 -2.66 -13.62
N LYS A 205 -6.98 -3.02 -14.65
CA LYS A 205 -8.31 -2.43 -14.86
C LYS A 205 -9.25 -2.62 -13.67
N PHE A 206 -9.18 -3.76 -13.01
CA PHE A 206 -9.99 -4.05 -11.83
C PHE A 206 -9.61 -3.15 -10.64
N PHE A 207 -8.32 -2.99 -10.33
CA PHE A 207 -7.88 -2.12 -9.25
C PHE A 207 -8.14 -0.64 -9.57
N GLU A 208 -7.92 -0.20 -10.81
CA GLU A 208 -8.28 1.16 -11.24
C GLU A 208 -9.80 1.43 -11.12
N TRP A 209 -10.63 0.45 -11.46
CA TRP A 209 -12.07 0.53 -11.24
C TRP A 209 -12.42 0.57 -9.75
N LEU A 210 -11.72 -0.23 -8.92
CA LEU A 210 -11.96 -0.29 -7.48
C LEU A 210 -11.68 1.06 -6.81
N ARG A 211 -10.52 1.67 -7.10
CA ARG A 211 -10.12 2.96 -6.53
C ARG A 211 -10.75 4.18 -7.22
N SER A 212 -11.49 4.00 -8.32
CA SER A 212 -12.04 5.11 -9.11
C SER A 212 -12.82 6.14 -8.30
N ALA A 213 -13.59 5.70 -7.30
CA ALA A 213 -14.39 6.59 -6.48
C ALA A 213 -13.53 7.51 -5.59
N ALA A 214 -12.40 7.03 -5.11
CA ALA A 214 -11.42 7.81 -4.36
C ALA A 214 -10.66 8.76 -5.30
N VAL A 215 -10.18 8.24 -6.44
CA VAL A 215 -9.48 9.03 -7.46
C VAL A 215 -10.33 10.21 -7.94
N ASP A 216 -11.61 9.97 -8.26
CA ASP A 216 -12.55 11.01 -8.68
C ASP A 216 -12.77 12.08 -7.60
N GLU A 217 -12.72 11.71 -6.33
CA GLU A 217 -12.88 12.65 -5.24
C GLU A 217 -11.59 13.40 -4.93
N PHE A 218 -10.44 12.73 -4.97
CA PHE A 218 -9.12 13.38 -4.86
C PHE A 218 -8.91 14.45 -5.93
N LYS A 219 -9.35 14.22 -7.17
CA LYS A 219 -9.30 15.23 -8.25
C LYS A 219 -10.10 16.50 -7.96
N LYS A 220 -11.07 16.45 -7.04
CA LYS A 220 -11.89 17.61 -6.64
C LYS A 220 -11.34 18.27 -5.36
N SER A 221 -10.47 17.58 -4.64
CA SER A 221 -9.89 18.07 -3.41
C SER A 221 -9.00 19.28 -3.65
N LYS A 222 -8.95 20.17 -2.65
CA LYS A 222 -8.04 21.32 -2.63
C LYS A 222 -6.67 20.97 -2.06
N HIS A 223 -6.57 19.87 -1.32
CA HIS A 223 -5.42 19.54 -0.50
C HIS A 223 -4.76 18.21 -0.84
N PHE A 224 -5.48 17.32 -1.53
CA PHE A 224 -4.99 15.97 -1.84
C PHE A 224 -4.83 15.78 -3.34
N THR A 225 -3.79 15.06 -3.74
CA THR A 225 -3.56 14.63 -5.12
C THR A 225 -3.99 13.17 -5.29
N PRO A 226 -4.58 12.79 -6.44
CA PRO A 226 -4.87 11.40 -6.72
C PRO A 226 -3.56 10.59 -6.89
N PRO A 227 -3.59 9.26 -6.67
CA PRO A 227 -2.47 8.40 -7.02
C PRO A 227 -2.24 8.40 -8.54
N ALA A 228 -0.98 8.22 -8.94
CA ALA A 228 -0.60 8.09 -10.35
C ALA A 228 -1.07 6.74 -10.94
N HIS A 229 -1.12 6.65 -12.27
CA HIS A 229 -1.29 5.36 -12.93
C HIS A 229 0.04 4.61 -12.99
N ILE A 230 -0.01 3.27 -12.94
CA ILE A 230 1.21 2.45 -12.95
C ILE A 230 2.04 2.65 -14.23
N GLU A 231 1.39 2.96 -15.36
CA GLU A 231 2.06 3.29 -16.61
C GLU A 231 2.88 4.57 -16.53
N ASP A 232 2.45 5.55 -15.74
CA ASP A 232 3.19 6.80 -15.53
C ASP A 232 4.43 6.55 -14.65
N LEU A 233 4.31 5.75 -13.59
CA LEU A 233 5.46 5.32 -12.79
C LEU A 233 6.48 4.57 -13.65
N ALA A 234 6.04 3.66 -14.51
CA ALA A 234 6.90 2.93 -15.43
C ALA A 234 7.61 3.88 -16.41
N LYS A 235 6.89 4.89 -16.91
CA LYS A 235 7.46 5.90 -17.80
C LYS A 235 8.57 6.70 -17.10
N TYR A 236 8.35 7.15 -15.87
CA TYR A 236 9.39 7.85 -15.10
C TYR A 236 10.61 6.96 -14.84
N ALA A 237 10.41 5.69 -14.52
CA ALA A 237 11.52 4.79 -14.22
C ALA A 237 12.41 4.49 -15.44
N ARG A 238 11.85 4.37 -16.66
CA ARG A 238 12.55 3.90 -17.89
C ARG A 238 13.80 4.69 -18.23
N ASP A 239 13.82 5.98 -17.94
CA ASP A 239 14.97 6.83 -18.23
C ASP A 239 16.16 6.58 -17.29
N ILE A 240 15.94 5.91 -16.16
CA ILE A 240 16.94 5.66 -15.12
C ILE A 240 17.26 4.17 -15.01
N VAL A 241 16.24 3.31 -15.01
CA VAL A 241 16.37 1.88 -14.75
C VAL A 241 15.48 1.07 -15.67
N SER A 242 15.97 -0.10 -16.10
CA SER A 242 15.18 -1.00 -16.94
C SER A 242 14.01 -1.61 -16.15
N GLU A 243 12.83 -1.72 -16.81
CA GLU A 243 11.70 -2.51 -16.31
C GLU A 243 12.02 -4.00 -16.11
N GLY A 244 13.18 -4.47 -16.59
CA GLY A 244 13.71 -5.81 -16.32
C GLY A 244 14.14 -6.04 -14.87
N ASN A 245 14.34 -4.98 -14.08
CA ASN A 245 14.58 -5.06 -12.65
C ASN A 245 13.26 -5.31 -11.92
N GLN A 246 12.84 -6.55 -11.84
CA GLN A 246 11.51 -6.96 -11.36
C GLN A 246 11.51 -7.71 -10.04
N THR A 247 12.66 -7.84 -9.37
CA THR A 247 12.78 -8.53 -8.10
C THR A 247 12.50 -7.55 -6.95
N GLY A 248 11.64 -7.94 -6.01
CA GLY A 248 11.18 -7.03 -4.97
C GLY A 248 10.41 -5.85 -5.57
N GLU A 249 10.72 -4.65 -5.14
CA GLU A 249 10.17 -3.40 -5.69
C GLU A 249 10.80 -3.08 -7.06
N GLY A 250 12.07 -3.42 -7.25
CA GLY A 250 12.75 -3.30 -8.54
C GLY A 250 12.64 -1.89 -9.14
N TRP A 251 12.24 -1.79 -10.43
CA TRP A 251 12.07 -0.53 -11.14
C TRP A 251 10.99 0.37 -10.52
N PHE A 252 10.02 -0.23 -9.83
CA PHE A 252 8.89 0.48 -9.22
C PHE A 252 9.35 1.48 -8.14
N LEU A 253 10.36 1.11 -7.33
CA LEU A 253 10.94 2.01 -6.33
C LEU A 253 11.46 3.31 -6.97
N THR A 254 12.20 3.19 -8.07
CA THR A 254 12.68 4.37 -8.83
C THR A 254 11.52 5.16 -9.43
N GLY A 255 10.49 4.48 -9.93
CA GLY A 255 9.28 5.11 -10.44
C GLY A 255 8.54 5.93 -9.37
N GLU A 256 8.37 5.38 -8.16
CA GLU A 256 7.78 6.11 -7.02
C GLU A 256 8.59 7.36 -6.65
N MET A 257 9.93 7.24 -6.57
CA MET A 257 10.79 8.39 -6.26
C MET A 257 10.61 9.52 -7.26
N LEU A 258 10.64 9.19 -8.54
CA LEU A 258 10.55 10.19 -9.61
C LEU A 258 9.14 10.80 -9.70
N GLU A 259 8.10 10.01 -9.51
CA GLU A 259 6.72 10.50 -9.42
C GLU A 259 6.58 11.52 -8.29
N LEU A 260 7.07 11.21 -7.10
CA LEU A 260 7.04 12.11 -5.95
C LEU A 260 7.79 13.41 -6.23
N ILE A 261 8.98 13.35 -6.82
CA ILE A 261 9.76 14.55 -7.18
C ILE A 261 8.99 15.41 -8.19
N HIS A 262 8.43 14.81 -9.24
CA HIS A 262 7.66 15.52 -10.26
C HIS A 262 6.35 16.11 -9.74
N THR A 263 5.76 15.51 -8.72
CA THR A 263 4.51 15.98 -8.09
C THR A 263 4.74 16.92 -6.90
N GLY A 264 5.97 17.42 -6.71
CA GLY A 264 6.29 18.45 -5.72
C GLY A 264 6.70 17.93 -4.35
N THR A 265 7.23 16.72 -4.29
CA THR A 265 7.85 16.12 -3.09
C THR A 265 9.33 15.83 -3.36
N PRO A 266 10.20 16.87 -3.36
CA PRO A 266 11.57 16.75 -3.85
C PRO A 266 12.52 16.03 -2.87
N ASN A 267 12.13 15.87 -1.61
CA ASN A 267 12.94 15.22 -0.59
C ASN A 267 12.46 13.77 -0.44
N ILE A 268 13.39 12.82 -0.48
CA ILE A 268 13.06 11.39 -0.41
C ILE A 268 13.86 10.72 0.69
N VAL A 269 13.18 9.93 1.50
CA VAL A 269 13.79 8.96 2.43
C VAL A 269 13.47 7.56 1.93
N CYS A 270 14.51 6.80 1.59
CA CYS A 270 14.38 5.42 1.18
C CYS A 270 14.64 4.49 2.36
N THR A 271 13.62 3.76 2.81
CA THR A 271 13.69 2.84 3.95
C THR A 271 13.84 1.40 3.50
N GLN A 272 14.86 0.72 3.99
CA GLN A 272 15.15 -0.65 3.56
C GLN A 272 15.73 -1.49 4.69
N PRO A 273 15.46 -2.80 4.74
CA PRO A 273 16.21 -3.70 5.61
C PRO A 273 17.65 -3.82 5.11
N PHE A 274 18.58 -4.03 6.04
CA PHE A 274 19.99 -4.24 5.69
C PHE A 274 20.14 -5.38 4.66
N ALA A 275 20.93 -5.12 3.64
CA ALA A 275 21.19 -6.05 2.52
C ALA A 275 19.90 -6.49 1.77
N CYS A 276 18.98 -5.56 1.56
CA CYS A 276 17.84 -5.77 0.65
C CYS A 276 18.34 -5.82 -0.80
N LEU A 277 18.64 -7.01 -1.28
CA LEU A 277 19.27 -7.23 -2.59
C LEU A 277 18.54 -6.57 -3.78
N PRO A 278 17.19 -6.63 -3.86
CA PRO A 278 16.48 -6.01 -5.00
C PRO A 278 16.58 -4.49 -5.09
N ASN A 279 16.99 -3.84 -4.03
CA ASN A 279 16.97 -2.39 -3.91
C ASN A 279 18.38 -1.78 -3.78
N HIS A 280 19.39 -2.58 -4.14
CA HIS A 280 20.81 -2.16 -4.12
C HIS A 280 21.28 -1.70 -5.48
#